data_de727115a68a2100e7f041a84bcb3396
#
_entry.id   de727115a68a2100e7f041a84bcb3396
#
_cell.length_a   1.000
_cell.length_b   1.000
_cell.length_c   1.000
_cell.angle_alpha   90.00
_cell.angle_beta   90.00
_cell.angle_gamma   90.00
#
_symmetry.space_group_name_H-M   'P 1'
#
loop_
_entity.id
_entity.type
_entity.pdbx_description
1 polymer ?
#
loop_
_entity_poly.entity_id
_entity_poly.type
_entity_poly.pdbx_seq_one_letter_code
_entity_poly.pdbx_strand_id
1 'polypeptide(L)'
;MRTHRLFHRTIGIAASMICIFVTIAPVSAKSKVNDQNVTAVSGTVTGNVQEVGFRAMIQKQAIRYNLAGSAENNTDGSVRFTLQGDNDRIRQALKTISKGTKKSSNVNVSTSSAAVSQNLKTFTVVGWTSVSRGITHPYDVVFPLRNPDTVIKKGEVKAIWLKICESAVKGEDTGKCDKDSVD
;
A
#
# COMPACT_ATOMS: atom_id res chain seq x y z
N MET A 1 -76.02 -59.84 33.50
CA MET A 1 -74.62 -59.94 33.10
C MET A 1 -74.31 -58.63 32.37
N ARG A 2 -73.56 -57.71 33.01
CA ARG A 2 -73.22 -56.39 32.50
C ARG A 2 -71.73 -56.38 32.06
N THR A 3 -71.46 -56.15 30.83
CA THR A 3 -70.14 -56.00 30.28
C THR A 3 -69.74 -54.53 30.31
N HIS A 4 -68.72 -54.18 31.09
CA HIS A 4 -68.11 -52.87 31.12
C HIS A 4 -67.09 -52.77 29.97
N ARG A 5 -67.28 -51.76 29.06
CA ARG A 5 -66.28 -51.41 28.09
C ARG A 5 -65.40 -50.32 28.69
N LEU A 6 -64.08 -50.57 28.79
CA LEU A 6 -63.08 -49.59 29.10
C LEU A 6 -62.75 -48.81 27.83
N PHE A 7 -62.89 -47.47 27.86
CA PHE A 7 -62.42 -46.53 26.86
C PHE A 7 -60.98 -46.13 27.18
N HIS A 8 -60.04 -46.55 26.38
CA HIS A 8 -58.66 -46.01 26.45
C HIS A 8 -58.59 -44.74 25.66
N ARG A 9 -58.33 -43.60 26.34
CA ARG A 9 -58.00 -42.31 25.70
C ARG A 9 -56.49 -42.27 25.47
N THR A 10 -56.06 -42.35 24.22
CA THR A 10 -54.68 -42.07 23.81
C THR A 10 -54.47 -40.57 23.74
N ILE A 11 -53.62 -40.04 24.62
CA ILE A 11 -53.20 -38.65 24.59
C ILE A 11 -52.02 -38.56 23.59
N GLY A 12 -52.25 -37.98 22.42
CA GLY A 12 -51.19 -37.69 21.45
C GLY A 12 -50.40 -36.44 21.89
N ILE A 13 -49.16 -36.61 22.25
CA ILE A 13 -48.23 -35.53 22.49
C ILE A 13 -47.67 -35.09 21.14
N ALA A 14 -48.12 -33.95 20.64
CA ALA A 14 -47.52 -33.31 19.47
C ALA A 14 -46.22 -32.60 19.91
N ALA A 15 -45.08 -33.19 19.56
CA ALA A 15 -43.78 -32.55 19.75
C ALA A 15 -43.60 -31.48 18.67
N SER A 16 -43.80 -30.22 19.03
CA SER A 16 -43.50 -29.06 18.16
C SER A 16 -42.00 -28.85 18.13
N MET A 17 -41.35 -29.24 17.04
CA MET A 17 -39.92 -29.04 16.80
C MET A 17 -39.71 -27.60 16.28
N ILE A 18 -39.37 -26.68 17.19
CA ILE A 18 -38.99 -25.31 16.83
C ILE A 18 -37.57 -25.34 16.27
N CYS A 19 -37.45 -25.30 14.94
CA CYS A 19 -36.16 -25.06 14.28
C CYS A 19 -35.76 -23.58 14.46
N ILE A 20 -34.83 -23.31 15.37
CA ILE A 20 -34.21 -21.99 15.50
C ILE A 20 -33.19 -21.86 14.38
N PHE A 21 -33.52 -21.16 13.30
CA PHE A 21 -32.55 -20.75 12.30
C PHE A 21 -31.69 -19.62 12.87
N VAL A 22 -30.51 -19.95 13.36
CA VAL A 22 -29.49 -18.95 13.69
C VAL A 22 -28.90 -18.45 12.38
N THR A 23 -29.38 -17.31 11.90
CA THR A 23 -28.76 -16.60 10.78
C THR A 23 -27.47 -15.96 11.25
N ILE A 24 -26.33 -16.62 10.98
CA ILE A 24 -25.02 -16.01 11.17
C ILE A 24 -24.82 -15.00 10.04
N ALA A 25 -25.07 -13.72 10.30
CA ALA A 25 -24.70 -12.66 9.40
C ALA A 25 -23.17 -12.57 9.32
N PRO A 26 -22.56 -12.48 8.11
CA PRO A 26 -21.12 -12.26 8.00
C PRO A 26 -20.79 -10.89 8.58
N VAL A 27 -20.07 -10.88 9.69
CA VAL A 27 -19.48 -9.67 10.25
C VAL A 27 -18.37 -9.25 9.29
N SER A 28 -18.73 -8.38 8.36
CA SER A 28 -17.74 -7.68 7.52
C SER A 28 -16.99 -6.70 8.43
N ALA A 29 -15.86 -7.16 8.98
CA ALA A 29 -14.96 -6.30 9.74
C ALA A 29 -14.36 -5.26 8.76
N LYS A 30 -15.04 -4.12 8.58
CA LYS A 30 -14.44 -2.92 8.04
C LYS A 30 -13.33 -2.50 8.99
N SER A 31 -12.08 -2.75 8.62
CA SER A 31 -10.93 -2.19 9.30
C SER A 31 -11.04 -0.67 9.21
N LYS A 32 -11.56 -0.04 10.26
CA LYS A 32 -11.43 1.40 10.45
C LYS A 32 -9.93 1.67 10.55
N VAL A 33 -9.37 2.35 9.55
CA VAL A 33 -8.04 2.96 9.69
C VAL A 33 -8.16 3.91 10.87
N ASN A 34 -7.57 3.47 11.98
CA ASN A 34 -7.59 4.23 13.22
C ASN A 34 -6.62 5.40 12.99
N ASP A 35 -7.12 6.63 12.96
CA ASP A 35 -6.34 7.88 12.78
C ASP A 35 -5.23 8.01 13.85
N GLN A 36 -5.29 7.18 14.87
CA GLN A 36 -4.37 7.08 16.01
C GLN A 36 -3.02 6.41 15.69
N ASN A 37 -2.84 5.82 14.51
CA ASN A 37 -1.62 5.07 14.18
C ASN A 37 -0.81 5.67 13.02
N VAL A 38 -1.09 6.92 12.66
CA VAL A 38 -0.32 7.63 11.62
C VAL A 38 1.01 8.07 12.22
N THR A 39 2.08 7.63 11.59
CA THR A 39 3.45 8.00 11.95
C THR A 39 4.19 8.53 10.73
N ALA A 40 5.35 9.16 10.95
CA ALA A 40 6.24 9.56 9.88
C ALA A 40 7.68 9.18 10.20
N VAL A 41 8.42 8.79 9.16
CA VAL A 41 9.85 8.51 9.23
C VAL A 41 10.58 9.29 8.13
N SER A 42 11.77 9.75 8.45
CA SER A 42 12.77 10.22 7.49
C SER A 42 13.86 9.16 7.37
N GLY A 43 14.36 8.93 6.15
CA GLY A 43 15.41 7.95 5.93
C GLY A 43 16.41 8.40 4.87
N THR A 44 17.63 7.88 5.00
CA THR A 44 18.70 8.02 4.02
C THR A 44 19.18 6.64 3.62
N VAL A 45 19.37 6.45 2.33
CA VAL A 45 19.92 5.22 1.75
C VAL A 45 21.26 5.54 1.13
N THR A 46 22.29 4.82 1.55
CA THR A 46 23.65 4.89 1.00
C THR A 46 23.99 3.62 0.23
N GLY A 47 25.07 3.68 -0.54
CA GLY A 47 25.51 2.60 -1.43
C GLY A 47 25.35 2.98 -2.90
N ASN A 48 25.40 2.00 -3.80
CA ASN A 48 25.12 2.23 -5.21
C ASN A 48 23.58 2.26 -5.44
N VAL A 49 22.99 3.42 -5.21
CA VAL A 49 21.52 3.60 -5.13
C VAL A 49 20.97 4.65 -6.09
N GLN A 50 21.84 5.46 -6.72
CA GLN A 50 21.41 6.40 -7.77
C GLN A 50 21.52 5.76 -9.16
N GLU A 51 20.72 6.23 -10.12
CA GLU A 51 20.64 5.73 -11.51
C GLU A 51 20.21 4.27 -11.68
N VAL A 52 19.85 3.62 -10.59
CA VAL A 52 19.41 2.21 -10.53
C VAL A 52 17.89 2.06 -10.26
N GLY A 53 17.12 3.14 -10.45
CA GLY A 53 15.67 3.15 -10.24
C GLY A 53 15.23 3.14 -8.77
N PHE A 54 16.12 3.48 -7.83
CA PHE A 54 15.86 3.38 -6.40
C PHE A 54 14.70 4.29 -5.96
N ARG A 55 14.65 5.55 -6.39
CA ARG A 55 13.54 6.47 -6.09
C ARG A 55 12.19 5.95 -6.60
N ALA A 56 12.16 5.37 -7.80
CA ALA A 56 10.96 4.73 -8.35
C ALA A 56 10.53 3.51 -7.52
N MET A 57 11.48 2.72 -7.04
CA MET A 57 11.18 1.59 -6.16
C MET A 57 10.56 2.07 -4.85
N ILE A 58 11.09 3.13 -4.22
CA ILE A 58 10.49 3.72 -3.01
C ILE A 58 9.06 4.19 -3.30
N GLN A 59 8.82 4.91 -4.41
CA GLN A 59 7.49 5.38 -4.79
C GLN A 59 6.52 4.20 -5.03
N LYS A 60 6.98 3.10 -5.62
CA LYS A 60 6.14 1.90 -5.77
C LYS A 60 5.74 1.29 -4.43
N GLN A 61 6.61 1.35 -3.41
CA GLN A 61 6.22 0.94 -2.06
C GLN A 61 5.21 1.94 -1.46
N ALA A 62 5.39 3.24 -1.68
CA ALA A 62 4.42 4.25 -1.26
C ALA A 62 3.06 4.06 -1.94
N ILE A 63 3.02 3.77 -3.23
CA ILE A 63 1.79 3.42 -3.96
C ILE A 63 1.14 2.17 -3.33
N ARG A 64 1.92 1.10 -3.15
CA ARG A 64 1.41 -0.18 -2.64
C ARG A 64 0.76 -0.05 -1.27
N TYR A 65 1.38 0.72 -0.39
CA TYR A 65 0.97 0.86 1.00
C TYR A 65 0.20 2.16 1.27
N ASN A 66 -0.10 2.95 0.21
CA ASN A 66 -0.79 4.23 0.31
C ASN A 66 -0.14 5.18 1.32
N LEU A 67 1.16 5.39 1.18
CA LEU A 67 1.98 6.24 2.05
C LEU A 67 2.26 7.58 1.39
N ALA A 68 2.17 8.66 2.17
CA ALA A 68 2.64 9.98 1.78
C ALA A 68 4.16 10.12 1.99
N GLY A 69 4.75 11.14 1.36
CA GLY A 69 6.17 11.44 1.54
C GLY A 69 6.88 11.88 0.28
N SER A 70 8.18 11.65 0.24
CA SER A 70 9.03 11.99 -0.89
C SER A 70 10.23 11.06 -1.01
N ALA A 71 10.84 11.06 -2.20
CA ALA A 71 12.16 10.46 -2.43
C ALA A 71 12.96 11.36 -3.39
N GLU A 72 14.21 11.65 -3.05
CA GLU A 72 15.10 12.49 -3.85
C GLU A 72 16.55 12.01 -3.79
N ASN A 73 17.33 12.33 -4.82
CA ASN A 73 18.76 12.09 -4.83
C ASN A 73 19.48 13.26 -4.15
N ASN A 74 20.42 12.96 -3.28
CA ASN A 74 21.34 13.93 -2.73
C ASN A 74 22.61 14.02 -3.59
N THR A 75 23.33 15.13 -3.47
CA THR A 75 24.60 15.36 -4.20
C THR A 75 25.73 14.43 -3.75
N ASP A 76 25.64 13.87 -2.56
CA ASP A 76 26.62 12.92 -2.00
C ASP A 76 26.44 11.47 -2.51
N GLY A 77 25.53 11.23 -3.45
CA GLY A 77 25.24 9.90 -3.98
C GLY A 77 24.19 9.11 -3.20
N SER A 78 23.76 9.61 -2.05
CA SER A 78 22.68 8.98 -1.27
C SER A 78 21.29 9.29 -1.83
N VAL A 79 20.29 8.55 -1.37
CA VAL A 79 18.86 8.84 -1.62
C VAL A 79 18.21 9.16 -0.28
N ARG A 80 17.61 10.35 -0.18
CA ARG A 80 16.77 10.72 0.97
C ARG A 80 15.32 10.38 0.68
N PHE A 81 14.58 9.97 1.72
CA PHE A 81 13.15 9.74 1.60
C PHE A 81 12.41 10.09 2.90
N THR A 82 11.12 10.34 2.77
CA THR A 82 10.19 10.39 3.88
C THR A 82 9.02 9.46 3.59
N LEU A 83 8.48 8.84 4.64
CA LEU A 83 7.26 8.02 4.57
C LEU A 83 6.34 8.41 5.71
N GLN A 84 5.07 8.67 5.41
CA GLN A 84 4.04 8.97 6.39
C GLN A 84 2.79 8.15 6.12
N GLY A 85 2.22 7.58 7.17
CA GLY A 85 1.01 6.78 7.11
C GLY A 85 0.93 5.79 8.26
N ASP A 86 0.21 4.71 8.08
CA ASP A 86 0.11 3.63 9.05
C ASP A 86 1.48 3.01 9.34
N ASN A 87 1.81 2.81 10.62
CA ASN A 87 3.11 2.33 11.07
C ASN A 87 3.47 0.95 10.50
N ASP A 88 2.50 0.03 10.43
CA ASP A 88 2.75 -1.31 9.90
C ASP A 88 3.02 -1.28 8.40
N ARG A 89 2.31 -0.42 7.67
CA ARG A 89 2.53 -0.19 6.25
C ARG A 89 3.91 0.42 5.99
N ILE A 90 4.35 1.37 6.81
CA ILE A 90 5.71 1.94 6.75
C ILE A 90 6.75 0.85 6.97
N ARG A 91 6.59 0.00 8.01
CA ARG A 91 7.51 -1.13 8.27
C ARG A 91 7.61 -2.09 7.09
N GLN A 92 6.49 -2.40 6.44
CA GLN A 92 6.49 -3.26 5.24
C GLN A 92 7.21 -2.60 4.05
N ALA A 93 7.02 -1.30 3.86
CA ALA A 93 7.74 -0.54 2.83
C ALA A 93 9.25 -0.56 3.10
N LEU A 94 9.68 -0.23 4.33
CA LEU A 94 11.08 -0.23 4.74
C LEU A 94 11.75 -1.59 4.56
N LYS A 95 11.06 -2.69 4.84
CA LYS A 95 11.57 -4.04 4.61
C LYS A 95 11.93 -4.29 3.13
N THR A 96 11.20 -3.69 2.20
CA THR A 96 11.51 -3.79 0.77
C THR A 96 12.61 -2.81 0.37
N ILE A 97 12.56 -1.59 0.89
CA ILE A 97 13.58 -0.55 0.63
C ILE A 97 14.96 -1.02 1.06
N SER A 98 15.08 -1.66 2.23
CA SER A 98 16.35 -2.19 2.73
C SER A 98 16.94 -3.32 1.87
N LYS A 99 16.12 -4.03 1.09
CA LYS A 99 16.61 -5.04 0.14
C LYS A 99 17.20 -4.43 -1.13
N GLY A 100 16.84 -3.18 -1.43
CA GLY A 100 17.26 -2.49 -2.64
C GLY A 100 16.57 -2.97 -3.90
N THR A 101 17.13 -2.54 -5.04
CA THR A 101 16.75 -2.98 -6.40
C THR A 101 17.70 -4.07 -6.89
N LYS A 102 17.37 -4.76 -7.99
CA LYS A 102 18.28 -5.72 -8.63
C LYS A 102 19.61 -5.09 -9.10
N LYS A 103 19.60 -3.78 -9.35
CA LYS A 103 20.77 -3.04 -9.86
C LYS A 103 21.52 -2.29 -8.76
N SER A 104 20.99 -2.19 -7.54
CA SER A 104 21.66 -1.54 -6.41
C SER A 104 22.59 -2.51 -5.67
N SER A 105 23.62 -1.97 -5.02
CA SER A 105 24.56 -2.74 -4.19
C SER A 105 24.99 -1.94 -2.97
N ASN A 106 25.48 -2.65 -1.94
CA ASN A 106 25.95 -2.05 -0.68
C ASN A 106 24.89 -1.16 -0.02
N VAL A 107 23.61 -1.55 -0.14
CA VAL A 107 22.48 -0.77 0.36
C VAL A 107 22.49 -0.75 1.89
N ASN A 108 22.59 0.45 2.46
CA ASN A 108 22.44 0.68 3.88
C ASN A 108 21.36 1.75 4.10
N VAL A 109 20.37 1.45 4.94
CA VAL A 109 19.22 2.33 5.22
C VAL A 109 19.26 2.75 6.67
N SER A 110 19.34 4.06 6.91
CA SER A 110 19.16 4.67 8.21
C SER A 110 17.82 5.41 8.26
N THR A 111 17.12 5.32 9.39
CA THR A 111 15.83 6.00 9.58
C THR A 111 15.75 6.65 10.95
N SER A 112 14.99 7.75 11.01
CA SER A 112 14.61 8.43 12.25
C SER A 112 13.13 8.80 12.21
N SER A 113 12.54 9.00 13.38
CA SER A 113 11.17 9.54 13.47
C SER A 113 11.13 10.95 12.89
N ALA A 114 10.03 11.27 12.21
CA ALA A 114 9.75 12.59 11.65
C ALA A 114 8.40 13.12 12.16
N ALA A 115 8.20 14.41 12.05
CA ALA A 115 6.93 15.03 12.39
C ALA A 115 5.86 14.65 11.35
N VAL A 116 4.67 14.31 11.82
CA VAL A 116 3.51 14.05 10.96
C VAL A 116 2.97 15.37 10.42
N SER A 117 2.81 15.46 9.10
CA SER A 117 2.18 16.59 8.42
C SER A 117 0.72 16.27 8.09
N GLN A 118 -0.22 16.97 8.69
CA GLN A 118 -1.67 16.77 8.49
C GLN A 118 -2.11 16.98 7.04
N ASN A 119 -1.39 17.84 6.30
CA ASN A 119 -1.76 18.23 4.95
C ASN A 119 -1.04 17.45 3.85
N LEU A 120 -0.14 16.52 4.22
CA LEU A 120 0.60 15.74 3.25
C LEU A 120 -0.28 14.62 2.68
N LYS A 121 -0.71 14.78 1.41
CA LYS A 121 -1.64 13.87 0.72
C LYS A 121 -1.04 13.26 -0.54
N THR A 122 0.27 13.38 -0.71
CA THR A 122 0.98 12.87 -1.90
C THR A 122 2.26 12.16 -1.50
N PHE A 123 2.73 11.28 -2.39
CA PHE A 123 4.12 10.85 -2.42
C PHE A 123 4.78 11.36 -3.69
N THR A 124 5.93 12.04 -3.57
CA THR A 124 6.60 12.68 -4.69
C THR A 124 8.01 12.14 -4.88
N VAL A 125 8.33 11.69 -6.09
CA VAL A 125 9.73 11.56 -6.51
C VAL A 125 10.18 12.90 -7.06
N VAL A 126 11.13 13.51 -6.38
CA VAL A 126 11.63 14.84 -6.72
C VAL A 126 12.71 14.74 -7.79
N GLY A 127 12.62 15.58 -8.81
CA GLY A 127 13.65 15.74 -9.83
C GLY A 127 13.96 14.46 -10.61
N TRP A 128 12.93 13.73 -11.06
CA TRP A 128 13.12 12.54 -11.88
C TRP A 128 13.77 12.89 -13.20
N THR A 129 14.89 12.25 -13.51
CA THR A 129 15.58 12.31 -14.80
C THR A 129 15.95 10.90 -15.26
N SER A 130 16.14 10.72 -16.55
CA SER A 130 16.68 9.47 -17.11
C SER A 130 17.46 9.77 -18.38
N VAL A 131 18.71 10.20 -18.22
CA VAL A 131 19.59 10.61 -19.33
C VAL A 131 19.73 9.50 -20.38
N SER A 132 19.87 8.26 -19.96
CA SER A 132 19.95 7.10 -20.87
C SER A 132 18.71 6.92 -21.75
N ARG A 133 17.61 7.60 -21.42
CA ARG A 133 16.34 7.58 -22.14
C ARG A 133 15.96 8.93 -22.73
N GLY A 134 16.89 9.91 -22.71
CA GLY A 134 16.68 11.25 -23.22
C GLY A 134 15.76 12.12 -22.35
N ILE A 135 15.46 11.74 -21.12
CA ILE A 135 14.77 12.59 -20.14
C ILE A 135 15.83 13.40 -19.40
N THR A 136 16.13 14.58 -19.89
CA THR A 136 17.20 15.46 -19.37
C THR A 136 16.68 16.54 -18.43
N HIS A 137 15.42 16.95 -18.60
CA HIS A 137 14.77 17.90 -17.70
C HIS A 137 14.21 17.16 -16.45
N PRO A 138 14.42 17.72 -15.26
CA PRO A 138 13.88 17.11 -14.04
C PRO A 138 12.35 17.28 -13.96
N TYR A 139 11.66 16.22 -13.62
CA TYR A 139 10.21 16.19 -13.36
C TYR A 139 9.92 15.68 -11.97
N ASP A 140 8.89 16.22 -11.35
CA ASP A 140 8.33 15.64 -10.13
C ASP A 140 7.25 14.62 -10.49
N VAL A 141 7.45 13.37 -10.07
CA VAL A 141 6.48 12.30 -10.29
C VAL A 141 5.63 12.14 -9.03
N VAL A 142 4.38 12.59 -9.10
CA VAL A 142 3.49 12.70 -7.94
C VAL A 142 2.44 11.60 -7.94
N PHE A 143 2.37 10.85 -6.83
CA PHE A 143 1.30 9.92 -6.52
C PHE A 143 0.35 10.57 -5.49
N PRO A 144 -0.89 10.90 -5.84
CA PRO A 144 -1.89 11.33 -4.88
C PRO A 144 -2.38 10.12 -4.06
N LEU A 145 -2.44 10.27 -2.74
CA LEU A 145 -2.97 9.23 -1.87
C LEU A 145 -4.43 8.91 -2.25
N ARG A 146 -4.77 7.65 -2.15
CA ARG A 146 -6.13 7.17 -2.31
C ARG A 146 -6.85 7.16 -0.96
N ASN A 147 -8.15 6.86 -1.00
CA ASN A 147 -8.90 6.61 0.22
C ASN A 147 -8.15 5.57 1.07
N PRO A 148 -7.98 5.78 2.40
CA PRO A 148 -7.28 4.86 3.30
C PRO A 148 -7.76 3.40 3.22
N ASP A 149 -9.02 3.17 2.91
CA ASP A 149 -9.60 1.83 2.75
C ASP A 149 -9.27 1.16 1.41
N THR A 150 -8.62 1.89 0.48
CA THR A 150 -8.24 1.34 -0.82
C THR A 150 -7.07 0.38 -0.68
N VAL A 151 -7.30 -0.89 -1.02
CA VAL A 151 -6.24 -1.91 -1.12
C VAL A 151 -5.71 -1.95 -2.55
N ILE A 152 -4.45 -1.56 -2.72
CA ILE A 152 -3.76 -1.65 -4.02
C ILE A 152 -3.06 -3.01 -4.09
N LYS A 153 -3.48 -3.86 -5.03
CA LYS A 153 -2.86 -5.17 -5.25
C LYS A 153 -1.46 -5.01 -5.84
N LYS A 154 -0.56 -5.95 -5.51
CA LYS A 154 0.83 -5.92 -6.00
C LYS A 154 0.93 -5.77 -7.53
N GLY A 155 0.07 -6.45 -8.29
CA GLY A 155 0.05 -6.39 -9.76
C GLY A 155 -0.42 -5.06 -10.34
N GLU A 156 -1.13 -4.23 -9.56
CA GLU A 156 -1.64 -2.92 -10.00
C GLU A 156 -0.63 -1.79 -9.82
N VAL A 157 0.35 -1.98 -8.92
CA VAL A 157 1.34 -0.94 -8.57
C VAL A 157 2.10 -0.44 -9.78
N LYS A 158 2.51 -1.36 -10.66
CA LYS A 158 3.24 -1.03 -11.89
C LYS A 158 2.40 -0.16 -12.82
N ALA A 159 1.17 -0.54 -13.08
CA ALA A 159 0.26 0.21 -13.96
C ALA A 159 -0.03 1.62 -13.41
N ILE A 160 -0.23 1.74 -12.09
CA ILE A 160 -0.43 3.03 -11.44
C ILE A 160 0.82 3.90 -11.59
N TRP A 161 1.99 3.32 -11.31
CA TRP A 161 3.26 4.05 -11.41
C TRP A 161 3.52 4.55 -12.83
N LEU A 162 3.30 3.72 -13.84
CA LEU A 162 3.43 4.12 -15.25
C LEU A 162 2.53 5.29 -15.57
N LYS A 163 1.26 5.21 -15.21
CA LYS A 163 0.29 6.28 -15.47
C LYS A 163 0.68 7.61 -14.84
N ILE A 164 1.16 7.63 -13.60
CA ILE A 164 1.60 8.89 -12.97
C ILE A 164 2.89 9.43 -13.59
N CYS A 165 3.81 8.55 -14.00
CA CYS A 165 5.03 8.93 -14.69
C CYS A 165 4.72 9.54 -16.07
N GLU A 166 3.86 8.93 -16.85
CA GLU A 166 3.37 9.44 -18.13
C GLU A 166 2.72 10.82 -17.97
N SER A 167 1.92 11.00 -16.94
CA SER A 167 1.29 12.29 -16.66
C SER A 167 2.31 13.37 -16.27
N ALA A 168 3.42 13.01 -15.62
CA ALA A 168 4.47 13.95 -15.25
C ALA A 168 5.28 14.44 -16.47
N VAL A 169 5.53 13.56 -17.42
CA VAL A 169 6.34 13.86 -18.63
C VAL A 169 5.58 14.67 -19.68
N LYS A 170 4.25 14.77 -19.59
CA LYS A 170 3.36 15.63 -20.41
C LYS A 170 3.76 15.79 -21.88
N GLY A 171 3.49 14.78 -22.69
CA GLY A 171 3.63 14.86 -24.14
C GLY A 171 5.01 14.55 -24.71
N GLU A 172 6.00 14.28 -23.87
CA GLU A 172 7.21 13.61 -24.29
C GLU A 172 6.95 12.10 -24.42
N ASP A 173 7.82 11.39 -25.12
CA ASP A 173 7.69 9.97 -25.38
C ASP A 173 7.57 9.16 -24.06
N THR A 174 6.32 8.85 -23.72
CA THR A 174 5.93 8.22 -22.43
C THR A 174 6.44 6.79 -22.26
N GLY A 175 6.85 6.14 -23.33
CA GLY A 175 7.50 4.84 -23.27
C GLY A 175 8.81 4.83 -22.47
N LYS A 176 9.34 6.00 -22.18
CA LYS A 176 10.60 6.18 -21.44
C LYS A 176 10.49 6.06 -19.91
N CYS A 177 9.30 6.14 -19.35
CA CYS A 177 9.10 5.93 -17.90
C CYS A 177 9.18 4.47 -17.47
N ASP A 178 9.30 3.53 -18.38
CA ASP A 178 8.69 2.25 -18.22
C ASP A 178 9.58 1.09 -17.80
N LYS A 179 10.52 0.70 -18.60
CA LYS A 179 10.76 -0.75 -18.63
C LYS A 179 11.82 -1.24 -17.65
N ASP A 180 12.77 -0.42 -17.27
CA ASP A 180 13.96 -0.87 -16.52
C ASP A 180 13.99 -0.48 -15.05
N SER A 181 13.02 0.30 -14.61
CA SER A 181 12.88 0.71 -13.20
C SER A 181 11.91 -0.18 -12.41
N VAL A 182 11.51 -1.31 -12.97
CA VAL A 182 10.32 -2.04 -12.52
C VAL A 182 10.58 -3.38 -11.87
N ASP A 183 11.76 -3.92 -11.97
CA ASP A 183 12.06 -5.27 -11.46
C ASP A 183 12.77 -5.29 -10.11
#